data_521ccb99326da72e13ce8bda64ba347d
#
_entry.id   521ccb99326da72e13ce8bda64ba347d
#
_cell.length_a   1.000
_cell.length_b   1.000
_cell.length_c   1.000
_cell.angle_alpha   90.00
_cell.angle_beta   90.00
_cell.angle_gamma   90.00
#
_symmetry.space_group_name_H-M   'P 1'
#
loop_
_entity.id
_entity.type
_entity.pdbx_description
1 polymer ?
#
loop_
_entity_poly.entity_id
_entity_poly.type
_entity_poly.pdbx_seq_one_letter_code
_entity_poly.pdbx_strand_id
1 'polypeptide(L)'
;MVIDIAVKEVLEIGANVHPQAKQIPGWENARVLTLDIDAEQHPDIVADAAQMPLELENRFDGIFASHVLEHFSYWKTDEVLSGWVRCLKPGGELHILVPSWEWAAREVLSERPSPAVLPHSFAGHVNQWDVHLAMFTMRKLRHLFQKAGLSVTHAKTMTYQIRVGDLGEFPAEEHYICGVKGTPELKKE
;
A
#
# COMPACT_ATOMS: atom_id res chain seq x y z
N MET A 1 16.17 -25.49 -24.31
CA MET A 1 15.39 -24.23 -24.56
C MET A 1 15.34 -23.52 -23.25
N VAL A 2 16.17 -22.49 -23.06
CA VAL A 2 16.15 -21.65 -21.85
C VAL A 2 14.93 -20.75 -22.02
N ILE A 3 13.91 -20.94 -21.19
CA ILE A 3 12.79 -19.99 -21.12
C ILE A 3 13.37 -18.75 -20.45
N ASP A 4 13.56 -17.71 -21.21
CA ASP A 4 13.92 -16.38 -20.70
C ASP A 4 12.69 -15.85 -19.93
N ILE A 5 12.66 -16.13 -18.64
CA ILE A 5 11.60 -15.59 -17.77
C ILE A 5 11.95 -14.12 -17.54
N ALA A 6 11.25 -13.24 -18.25
CA ALA A 6 11.41 -11.80 -18.06
C ALA A 6 11.30 -11.46 -16.57
N VAL A 7 12.33 -10.78 -16.05
CA VAL A 7 12.35 -10.35 -14.65
C VAL A 7 11.26 -9.30 -14.44
N LYS A 8 10.35 -9.55 -13.49
CA LYS A 8 9.32 -8.57 -13.12
C LYS A 8 9.98 -7.27 -12.65
N GLU A 9 9.43 -6.14 -13.05
CA GLU A 9 9.79 -4.82 -12.51
C GLU A 9 8.65 -4.35 -11.59
N VAL A 10 8.93 -4.14 -10.31
CA VAL A 10 7.94 -3.75 -9.31
C VAL A 10 8.33 -2.45 -8.65
N LEU A 11 7.33 -1.68 -8.22
CA LEU A 11 7.52 -0.44 -7.50
C LEU A 11 7.09 -0.62 -6.05
N GLU A 12 7.94 -0.25 -5.10
CA GLU A 12 7.59 -0.11 -3.70
C GLU A 12 7.43 1.37 -3.36
N ILE A 13 6.23 1.77 -2.92
CA ILE A 13 5.89 3.14 -2.56
C ILE A 13 6.02 3.30 -1.04
N GLY A 14 6.69 4.38 -0.59
CA GLY A 14 6.95 4.62 0.82
C GLY A 14 7.97 3.63 1.38
N ALA A 15 8.91 3.21 0.55
CA ALA A 15 9.94 2.26 0.94
C ALA A 15 10.94 2.93 1.88
N ASN A 16 10.84 2.59 3.16
CA ASN A 16 11.93 2.84 4.10
C ASN A 16 13.21 2.13 3.63
N VAL A 17 14.31 2.31 4.39
CA VAL A 17 15.63 1.69 4.11
C VAL A 17 15.62 0.16 3.87
N HIS A 18 14.51 -0.52 4.08
CA HIS A 18 14.34 -1.97 3.89
C HIS A 18 13.12 -2.31 3.04
N PRO A 19 13.25 -2.35 1.70
CA PRO A 19 12.15 -2.72 0.81
C PRO A 19 11.58 -4.11 1.14
N GLN A 20 10.24 -4.20 1.19
CA GLN A 20 9.51 -5.40 1.56
C GLN A 20 8.83 -6.11 0.38
N ALA A 21 8.77 -5.47 -0.79
CA ALA A 21 8.08 -5.99 -1.97
C ALA A 21 8.52 -7.41 -2.36
N LYS A 22 9.80 -7.77 -2.13
CA LYS A 22 10.32 -9.13 -2.38
C LYS A 22 9.71 -10.21 -1.49
N GLN A 23 9.00 -9.85 -0.44
CA GLN A 23 8.27 -10.81 0.41
C GLN A 23 6.93 -11.24 -0.22
N ILE A 24 6.49 -10.57 -1.28
CA ILE A 24 5.30 -10.96 -2.03
C ILE A 24 5.61 -12.22 -2.83
N PRO A 25 4.81 -13.30 -2.69
CA PRO A 25 5.00 -14.52 -3.46
C PRO A 25 5.03 -14.27 -4.98
N GLY A 26 6.08 -14.75 -5.63
CA GLY A 26 6.33 -14.56 -7.06
C GLY A 26 7.06 -13.26 -7.42
N TRP A 27 7.54 -12.50 -6.41
CA TRP A 27 8.36 -11.30 -6.58
C TRP A 27 9.78 -11.42 -5.98
N GLU A 28 10.17 -12.61 -5.54
CA GLU A 28 11.46 -12.88 -4.87
C GLU A 28 12.66 -12.45 -5.74
N ASN A 29 12.53 -12.63 -7.06
CA ASN A 29 13.54 -12.28 -8.06
C ASN A 29 13.21 -10.99 -8.83
N ALA A 30 12.18 -10.23 -8.42
CA ALA A 30 11.81 -9.00 -9.09
C ALA A 30 12.89 -7.92 -8.96
N ARG A 31 13.01 -7.07 -9.98
CA ARG A 31 13.70 -5.80 -9.88
C ARG A 31 12.76 -4.84 -9.13
N VAL A 32 13.12 -4.50 -7.90
CA VAL A 32 12.37 -3.53 -7.09
C VAL A 32 12.96 -2.15 -7.33
N LEU A 33 12.09 -1.19 -7.69
CA LEU A 33 12.37 0.24 -7.62
C LEU A 33 11.59 0.80 -6.44
N THR A 34 12.18 1.77 -5.75
CA THR A 34 11.60 2.43 -4.59
C THR A 34 11.16 3.85 -4.96
N LEU A 35 10.02 4.29 -4.42
CA LEU A 35 9.54 5.67 -4.55
C LEU A 35 9.22 6.21 -3.16
N ASP A 36 9.77 7.37 -2.85
CA ASP A 36 9.48 8.10 -1.61
C ASP A 36 9.48 9.61 -1.87
N ILE A 37 8.75 10.35 -1.05
CA ILE A 37 8.76 11.83 -1.05
C ILE A 37 10.01 12.37 -0.35
N ASP A 38 10.56 11.62 0.60
CA ASP A 38 11.74 11.98 1.36
C ASP A 38 13.02 11.51 0.67
N ALA A 39 13.75 12.45 0.09
CA ALA A 39 15.03 12.17 -0.56
C ALA A 39 16.10 11.60 0.42
N GLU A 40 15.96 11.83 1.74
CA GLU A 40 16.91 11.32 2.73
C GLU A 40 16.79 9.80 2.92
N GLN A 41 15.67 9.20 2.47
CA GLN A 41 15.50 7.74 2.41
C GLN A 41 16.27 7.10 1.22
N HIS A 42 16.88 7.91 0.36
CA HIS A 42 17.60 7.47 -0.84
C HIS A 42 16.80 6.55 -1.77
N PRO A 43 15.54 6.88 -2.10
CA PRO A 43 14.76 6.07 -3.02
C PRO A 43 15.31 6.17 -4.46
N ASP A 44 14.98 5.18 -5.31
CA ASP A 44 15.31 5.24 -6.75
C ASP A 44 14.56 6.39 -7.45
N ILE A 45 13.36 6.74 -6.93
CA ILE A 45 12.49 7.79 -7.46
C ILE A 45 12.04 8.70 -6.32
N VAL A 46 12.49 9.94 -6.31
CA VAL A 46 12.00 10.96 -5.38
C VAL A 46 10.77 11.61 -5.98
N ALA A 47 9.59 11.31 -5.45
CA ALA A 47 8.33 11.86 -5.95
C ALA A 47 7.21 11.78 -4.90
N ASP A 48 6.20 12.66 -5.04
CA ASP A 48 4.94 12.58 -4.29
C ASP A 48 4.06 11.47 -4.90
N ALA A 49 3.80 10.42 -4.14
CA ALA A 49 2.96 9.32 -4.59
C ALA A 49 1.48 9.71 -4.82
N ALA A 50 1.04 10.89 -4.36
CA ALA A 50 -0.24 11.46 -4.75
C ALA A 50 -0.25 11.98 -6.19
N GLN A 51 0.92 12.23 -6.78
CA GLN A 51 1.09 12.81 -8.11
C GLN A 51 2.08 11.99 -8.94
N MET A 52 1.75 10.70 -9.16
CA MET A 52 2.63 9.77 -9.88
C MET A 52 3.09 10.35 -11.22
N PRO A 53 4.43 10.37 -11.48
CA PRO A 53 5.00 10.84 -12.73
C PRO A 53 4.40 10.12 -13.94
N LEU A 54 4.16 10.86 -15.05
CA LEU A 54 3.54 10.31 -16.26
C LEU A 54 4.42 9.27 -16.96
N GLU A 55 5.73 9.41 -16.86
CA GLU A 55 6.73 8.48 -17.40
C GLU A 55 6.69 7.08 -16.78
N LEU A 56 5.98 6.93 -15.66
CA LEU A 56 5.79 5.63 -14.99
C LEU A 56 4.54 4.89 -15.48
N GLU A 57 3.77 5.45 -16.41
CA GLU A 57 2.55 4.85 -16.91
C GLU A 57 2.80 3.49 -17.58
N ASN A 58 1.97 2.47 -17.22
CA ASN A 58 2.04 1.10 -17.75
C ASN A 58 3.44 0.47 -17.65
N ARG A 59 4.19 0.79 -16.60
CA ARG A 59 5.59 0.36 -16.46
C ARG A 59 5.74 -0.88 -15.60
N PHE A 60 4.99 -1.00 -14.50
CA PHE A 60 5.27 -1.99 -13.46
C PHE A 60 4.40 -3.25 -13.59
N ASP A 61 5.02 -4.40 -13.34
CA ASP A 61 4.32 -5.68 -13.21
C ASP A 61 3.61 -5.78 -11.85
N GLY A 62 4.05 -5.01 -10.86
CA GLY A 62 3.43 -4.90 -9.55
C GLY A 62 3.77 -3.63 -8.82
N ILE A 63 2.88 -3.22 -7.92
CA ILE A 63 3.09 -2.12 -6.97
C ILE A 63 2.79 -2.63 -5.57
N PHE A 64 3.66 -2.30 -4.62
CA PHE A 64 3.50 -2.58 -3.21
C PHE A 64 3.52 -1.28 -2.42
N ALA A 65 2.56 -1.10 -1.52
CA ALA A 65 2.50 0.03 -0.59
C ALA A 65 2.07 -0.47 0.79
N SER A 66 2.94 -0.31 1.76
CA SER A 66 2.70 -0.71 3.15
C SER A 66 2.69 0.51 4.04
N HIS A 67 1.55 0.79 4.67
CA HIS A 67 1.36 1.95 5.54
C HIS A 67 1.71 3.27 4.82
N VAL A 68 1.08 3.49 3.67
CA VAL A 68 1.26 4.69 2.84
C VAL A 68 -0.08 5.36 2.51
N LEU A 69 -1.10 4.58 2.13
CA LEU A 69 -2.36 5.14 1.62
C LEU A 69 -3.10 5.96 2.68
N GLU A 70 -2.96 5.62 3.96
CA GLU A 70 -3.52 6.34 5.10
C GLU A 70 -2.94 7.74 5.34
N HIS A 71 -1.75 8.03 4.81
CA HIS A 71 -1.11 9.34 4.92
C HIS A 71 -1.66 10.37 3.93
N PHE A 72 -2.47 9.95 2.96
CA PHE A 72 -3.15 10.87 2.06
C PHE A 72 -4.52 11.29 2.58
N SER A 73 -4.92 12.52 2.25
CA SER A 73 -6.25 13.02 2.59
C SER A 73 -7.34 12.04 2.12
N TYR A 74 -8.26 11.73 3.02
CA TYR A 74 -9.42 10.88 2.73
C TYR A 74 -10.14 11.25 1.42
N TRP A 75 -10.22 12.54 1.10
CA TRP A 75 -10.87 13.04 -0.11
C TRP A 75 -10.10 12.78 -1.39
N LYS A 76 -8.80 12.48 -1.28
CA LYS A 76 -7.91 12.23 -2.41
C LYS A 76 -7.57 10.75 -2.63
N THR A 77 -8.00 9.85 -1.77
CA THR A 77 -7.62 8.43 -1.84
C THR A 77 -8.00 7.78 -3.18
N ASP A 78 -9.13 8.19 -3.79
CA ASP A 78 -9.56 7.70 -5.11
C ASP A 78 -8.57 8.13 -6.22
N GLU A 79 -8.12 9.38 -6.19
CA GLU A 79 -7.16 9.94 -7.17
C GLU A 79 -5.78 9.29 -7.00
N VAL A 80 -5.32 9.18 -5.76
CA VAL A 80 -4.04 8.55 -5.42
C VAL A 80 -4.01 7.11 -5.94
N LEU A 81 -5.04 6.33 -5.61
CA LEU A 81 -5.11 4.94 -6.02
C LEU A 81 -5.19 4.80 -7.55
N SER A 82 -5.95 5.66 -8.22
CA SER A 82 -6.03 5.69 -9.69
C SER A 82 -4.68 6.02 -10.32
N GLY A 83 -3.90 6.92 -9.71
CA GLY A 83 -2.52 7.23 -10.12
C GLY A 83 -1.61 6.01 -10.04
N TRP A 84 -1.68 5.25 -8.94
CA TRP A 84 -0.90 4.02 -8.80
C TRP A 84 -1.30 2.95 -9.81
N VAL A 85 -2.61 2.74 -10.01
CA VAL A 85 -3.11 1.78 -10.99
C VAL A 85 -2.72 2.16 -12.42
N ARG A 86 -2.63 3.45 -12.75
CA ARG A 86 -2.14 3.91 -14.06
C ARG A 86 -0.72 3.44 -14.33
N CYS A 87 0.13 3.37 -13.31
CA CYS A 87 1.52 2.92 -13.44
C CYS A 87 1.66 1.40 -13.62
N LEU A 88 0.63 0.61 -13.32
CA LEU A 88 0.62 -0.83 -13.58
C LEU A 88 0.45 -1.14 -15.06
N LYS A 89 1.16 -2.16 -15.53
CA LYS A 89 0.84 -2.83 -16.81
C LYS A 89 -0.54 -3.47 -16.75
N PRO A 90 -1.21 -3.71 -17.90
CA PRO A 90 -2.35 -4.61 -17.94
C PRO A 90 -1.98 -5.99 -17.34
N GLY A 91 -2.78 -6.51 -16.43
CA GLY A 91 -2.49 -7.72 -15.67
C GLY A 91 -1.52 -7.53 -14.49
N GLY A 92 -1.01 -6.32 -14.26
CA GLY A 92 -0.19 -5.99 -13.09
C GLY A 92 -0.97 -5.99 -11.79
N GLU A 93 -0.28 -6.19 -10.68
CA GLU A 93 -0.85 -6.40 -9.35
C GLU A 93 -0.59 -5.19 -8.45
N LEU A 94 -1.61 -4.77 -7.68
CA LEU A 94 -1.46 -3.80 -6.60
C LEU A 94 -1.65 -4.48 -5.25
N HIS A 95 -0.68 -4.36 -4.37
CA HIS A 95 -0.70 -4.89 -3.00
C HIS A 95 -0.63 -3.72 -2.01
N ILE A 96 -1.58 -3.65 -1.10
CA ILE A 96 -1.65 -2.60 -0.08
C ILE A 96 -1.81 -3.22 1.30
N LEU A 97 -1.09 -2.65 2.28
CA LEU A 97 -1.33 -2.82 3.71
C LEU A 97 -1.67 -1.47 4.31
N VAL A 98 -2.71 -1.43 5.15
CA VAL A 98 -3.11 -0.24 5.91
C VAL A 98 -3.65 -0.63 7.28
N PRO A 99 -3.60 0.25 8.30
CA PRO A 99 -4.19 0.01 9.61
C PRO A 99 -5.70 -0.31 9.52
N SER A 100 -6.16 -1.28 10.33
CA SER A 100 -7.58 -1.68 10.38
C SER A 100 -8.40 -0.68 11.20
N TRP A 101 -9.33 0.02 10.53
CA TRP A 101 -10.30 0.87 11.24
C TRP A 101 -11.24 0.06 12.12
N GLU A 102 -11.60 -1.16 11.72
CA GLU A 102 -12.44 -2.05 12.51
C GLU A 102 -11.79 -2.43 13.84
N TRP A 103 -10.46 -2.66 13.84
CA TRP A 103 -9.72 -2.92 15.06
C TRP A 103 -9.71 -1.69 15.95
N ALA A 104 -9.33 -0.53 15.43
CA ALA A 104 -9.29 0.72 16.20
C ALA A 104 -10.65 1.04 16.83
N ALA A 105 -11.75 0.86 16.09
CA ALA A 105 -13.09 1.09 16.60
C ALA A 105 -13.45 0.13 17.75
N ARG A 106 -13.08 -1.16 17.67
CA ARG A 106 -13.28 -2.13 18.76
C ARG A 106 -12.47 -1.74 20.00
N GLU A 107 -11.20 -1.35 19.81
CA GLU A 107 -10.34 -0.93 20.92
C GLU A 107 -10.87 0.31 21.63
N VAL A 108 -11.27 1.34 20.90
CA VAL A 108 -11.81 2.59 21.47
C VAL A 108 -13.07 2.34 22.29
N LEU A 109 -13.89 1.34 21.89
CA LEU A 109 -15.12 0.99 22.58
C LEU A 109 -14.91 -0.03 23.70
N SER A 110 -13.71 -0.56 23.88
CA SER A 110 -13.40 -1.54 24.93
C SER A 110 -13.26 -0.85 26.29
N GLU A 111 -13.46 -1.62 27.37
CA GLU A 111 -13.24 -1.12 28.75
C GLU A 111 -11.75 -0.83 29.03
N ARG A 112 -10.85 -1.49 28.31
CA ARG A 112 -9.39 -1.35 28.46
C ARG A 112 -8.73 -1.32 27.09
N PRO A 113 -8.75 -0.14 26.41
CA PRO A 113 -8.17 -0.01 25.08
C PRO A 113 -6.67 -0.27 25.09
N SER A 114 -6.19 -0.90 24.02
CA SER A 114 -4.75 -1.11 23.81
C SER A 114 -4.00 0.23 23.73
N PRO A 115 -2.81 0.36 24.33
CA PRO A 115 -1.95 1.51 24.15
C PRO A 115 -1.60 1.78 22.67
N ALA A 116 -1.67 0.76 21.81
CA ALA A 116 -1.41 0.89 20.37
C ALA A 116 -2.52 1.62 19.62
N VAL A 117 -3.71 1.83 20.21
CA VAL A 117 -4.86 2.41 19.47
C VAL A 117 -4.58 3.81 18.93
N LEU A 118 -3.89 4.66 19.68
CA LEU A 118 -3.56 6.01 19.24
C LEU A 118 -2.51 6.03 18.11
N PRO A 119 -1.32 5.42 18.25
CA PRO A 119 -0.36 5.39 17.16
C PRO A 119 -0.87 4.62 15.94
N HIS A 120 -1.68 3.57 16.11
CA HIS A 120 -2.35 2.89 15.02
C HIS A 120 -3.30 3.83 14.24
N SER A 121 -4.02 4.71 14.96
CA SER A 121 -5.04 5.57 14.36
C SER A 121 -4.48 6.88 13.79
N PHE A 122 -3.42 7.42 14.39
CA PHE A 122 -2.93 8.77 14.08
C PHE A 122 -1.48 8.81 13.63
N ALA A 123 -0.78 7.69 13.58
CA ALA A 123 0.67 7.55 13.38
C ALA A 123 1.51 8.05 14.55
N GLY A 124 2.83 8.08 14.38
CA GLY A 124 3.79 8.47 15.42
C GLY A 124 4.06 9.96 15.52
N HIS A 125 3.69 10.74 14.50
CA HIS A 125 3.96 12.19 14.39
C HIS A 125 5.46 12.52 14.53
N VAL A 126 6.35 11.64 14.06
CA VAL A 126 7.80 11.82 14.16
C VAL A 126 8.36 12.79 13.12
N ASN A 127 7.60 13.03 12.04
CA ASN A 127 7.90 14.03 11.02
C ASN A 127 6.60 14.54 10.38
N GLN A 128 6.71 15.49 9.44
CA GLN A 128 5.54 16.13 8.81
C GLN A 128 4.68 15.21 7.95
N TRP A 129 5.21 14.07 7.51
CA TRP A 129 4.49 13.08 6.68
C TRP A 129 3.92 11.92 7.52
N ASP A 130 4.38 11.76 8.76
CA ASP A 130 3.96 10.68 9.65
C ASP A 130 2.66 11.05 10.39
N VAL A 131 1.59 11.24 9.60
CA VAL A 131 0.24 11.57 10.08
C VAL A 131 -0.78 10.79 9.28
N HIS A 132 -1.66 10.04 9.94
CA HIS A 132 -2.78 9.39 9.27
C HIS A 132 -3.92 10.39 9.01
N LEU A 133 -4.24 10.59 7.75
CA LEU A 133 -5.31 11.49 7.27
C LEU A 133 -6.54 10.72 6.77
N ALA A 134 -6.43 9.40 6.67
CA ALA A 134 -7.52 8.51 6.28
C ALA A 134 -7.47 7.22 7.08
N MET A 135 -8.65 6.61 7.25
CA MET A 135 -8.82 5.32 7.89
C MET A 135 -9.63 4.40 6.97
N PHE A 136 -9.28 3.12 6.95
CA PHE A 136 -9.86 2.18 6.02
C PHE A 136 -10.48 0.98 6.72
N THR A 137 -11.74 0.71 6.35
CA THR A 137 -12.36 -0.59 6.57
C THR A 137 -12.06 -1.50 5.38
N MET A 138 -12.06 -2.80 5.58
CA MET A 138 -11.90 -3.75 4.47
C MET A 138 -12.96 -3.53 3.39
N ARG A 139 -14.20 -3.18 3.77
CA ARG A 139 -15.27 -2.85 2.82
C ARG A 139 -14.93 -1.63 1.96
N LYS A 140 -14.38 -0.57 2.58
CA LYS A 140 -13.97 0.64 1.85
C LYS A 140 -12.81 0.35 0.89
N LEU A 141 -11.81 -0.42 1.31
CA LEU A 141 -10.70 -0.83 0.45
C LEU A 141 -11.17 -1.61 -0.78
N ARG A 142 -12.04 -2.59 -0.61
CA ARG A 142 -12.64 -3.33 -1.74
C ARG A 142 -13.35 -2.41 -2.72
N HIS A 143 -14.12 -1.44 -2.21
CA HIS A 143 -14.80 -0.46 -3.06
C HIS A 143 -13.81 0.42 -3.83
N LEU A 144 -12.75 0.90 -3.18
CA LEU A 144 -11.69 1.71 -3.82
C LEU A 144 -10.99 0.94 -4.94
N PHE A 145 -10.63 -0.32 -4.69
CA PHE A 145 -9.99 -1.19 -5.69
C PHE A 145 -10.89 -1.39 -6.91
N GLN A 146 -12.16 -1.72 -6.71
CA GLN A 146 -13.13 -1.89 -7.80
C GLN A 146 -13.31 -0.60 -8.60
N LYS A 147 -13.42 0.55 -7.91
CA LYS A 147 -13.56 1.86 -8.53
C LYS A 147 -12.32 2.23 -9.37
N ALA A 148 -11.13 1.83 -8.92
CA ALA A 148 -9.87 2.03 -9.64
C ALA A 148 -9.66 1.02 -10.80
N GLY A 149 -10.61 0.11 -11.05
CA GLY A 149 -10.51 -0.88 -12.13
C GLY A 149 -9.71 -2.12 -11.78
N LEU A 150 -9.52 -2.40 -10.49
CA LEU A 150 -8.84 -3.61 -10.02
C LEU A 150 -9.84 -4.72 -9.68
N SER A 151 -9.56 -5.93 -10.13
CA SER A 151 -10.22 -7.14 -9.67
C SER A 151 -9.54 -7.63 -8.39
N VAL A 152 -10.24 -7.57 -7.25
CA VAL A 152 -9.68 -8.02 -5.96
C VAL A 152 -9.48 -9.52 -5.97
N THR A 153 -8.24 -9.96 -5.77
CA THR A 153 -7.85 -11.38 -5.74
C THR A 153 -7.69 -11.90 -4.33
N HIS A 154 -7.14 -11.10 -3.43
CA HIS A 154 -6.94 -11.44 -2.03
C HIS A 154 -7.30 -10.27 -1.13
N ALA A 155 -7.90 -10.56 0.02
CA ALA A 155 -8.13 -9.59 1.07
C ALA A 155 -8.25 -10.30 2.42
N LYS A 156 -7.46 -9.89 3.38
CA LYS A 156 -7.43 -10.44 4.74
C LYS A 156 -7.06 -9.37 5.76
N THR A 157 -7.44 -9.60 7.02
CA THR A 157 -6.95 -8.83 8.17
C THR A 157 -5.88 -9.67 8.86
N MET A 158 -4.79 -9.04 9.25
CA MET A 158 -3.65 -9.68 9.89
C MET A 158 -3.29 -8.93 11.16
N THR A 159 -2.71 -9.65 12.13
CA THR A 159 -2.14 -9.04 13.33
C THR A 159 -0.68 -8.69 13.09
N TYR A 160 -0.29 -7.50 13.53
CA TYR A 160 1.10 -7.05 13.56
C TYR A 160 1.41 -6.40 14.90
N GLN A 161 2.66 -6.03 15.15
CA GLN A 161 3.08 -5.43 16.41
C GLN A 161 3.38 -3.95 16.24
N ILE A 162 2.86 -3.13 17.14
CA ILE A 162 3.18 -1.69 17.22
C ILE A 162 3.98 -1.44 18.48
N ARG A 163 5.13 -0.79 18.34
CA ARG A 163 5.91 -0.31 19.47
C ARG A 163 5.36 1.04 19.96
N VAL A 164 5.01 1.09 21.24
CA VAL A 164 4.47 2.30 21.89
C VAL A 164 5.50 2.82 22.89
N GLY A 165 6.47 3.60 22.41
CA GLY A 165 7.53 4.17 23.25
C GLY A 165 8.18 3.13 24.17
N ASP A 166 8.29 3.46 25.46
CA ASP A 166 8.86 2.58 26.50
C ASP A 166 7.85 1.56 27.04
N LEU A 167 6.57 1.61 26.64
CA LEU A 167 5.56 0.64 27.06
C LEU A 167 5.73 -0.73 26.41
N GLY A 168 6.48 -0.82 25.31
CA GLY A 168 6.75 -2.07 24.60
C GLY A 168 5.93 -2.24 23.32
N GLU A 169 5.77 -3.50 22.90
CA GLU A 169 5.05 -3.87 21.68
C GLU A 169 3.66 -4.39 22.01
N PHE A 170 2.68 -3.95 21.23
CA PHE A 170 1.28 -4.32 21.41
C PHE A 170 0.71 -4.81 20.07
N PRO A 171 -0.13 -5.86 20.09
CA PRO A 171 -0.79 -6.33 18.89
C PRO A 171 -1.80 -5.29 18.37
N ALA A 172 -1.82 -5.14 17.07
CA ALA A 172 -2.82 -4.38 16.33
C ALA A 172 -3.20 -5.14 15.05
N GLU A 173 -4.23 -4.70 14.34
CA GLU A 173 -4.63 -5.32 13.09
C GLU A 173 -4.43 -4.39 11.90
N GLU A 174 -4.01 -4.97 10.79
CA GLU A 174 -3.90 -4.31 9.50
C GLU A 174 -4.70 -5.05 8.44
N HIS A 175 -5.14 -4.34 7.43
CA HIS A 175 -5.76 -4.91 6.24
C HIS A 175 -4.73 -5.08 5.13
N TYR A 176 -4.62 -6.29 4.62
CA TYR A 176 -3.94 -6.57 3.38
C TYR A 176 -4.99 -6.76 2.28
N ILE A 177 -4.80 -6.10 1.14
CA ILE A 177 -5.61 -6.28 -0.06
C ILE A 177 -4.73 -6.31 -1.30
N CYS A 178 -5.05 -7.23 -2.21
CA CYS A 178 -4.42 -7.33 -3.52
C CYS A 178 -5.47 -7.35 -4.62
N GLY A 179 -5.17 -6.69 -5.73
CA GLY A 179 -6.01 -6.69 -6.92
C GLY A 179 -5.19 -6.58 -8.19
N VAL A 180 -5.76 -7.09 -9.28
CA VAL A 180 -5.14 -7.15 -10.61
C VAL A 180 -5.81 -6.13 -11.52
N LYS A 181 -5.00 -5.35 -12.25
CA LYS A 181 -5.47 -4.43 -13.29
C LYS A 181 -6.00 -5.21 -14.48
N GLY A 182 -7.23 -4.90 -14.89
CA GLY A 182 -7.82 -5.52 -16.07
C GLY A 182 -6.95 -5.36 -17.33
N THR A 183 -6.95 -6.38 -18.18
CA THR A 183 -6.43 -6.25 -19.54
C THR A 183 -7.48 -5.56 -20.41
N PRO A 184 -7.10 -4.61 -21.27
CA PRO A 184 -8.04 -4.05 -22.22
C PRO A 184 -8.65 -5.20 -23.06
N GLU A 185 -9.98 -5.31 -23.06
CA GLU A 185 -10.62 -6.21 -24.03
C GLU A 185 -10.21 -5.77 -25.41
N LEU A 186 -9.60 -6.68 -26.20
CA LEU A 186 -9.42 -6.47 -27.62
C LEU A 186 -10.82 -6.26 -28.20
N LYS A 187 -11.16 -5.02 -28.58
CA LYS A 187 -12.36 -4.77 -29.37
C LYS A 187 -12.25 -5.68 -30.60
N LYS A 188 -13.08 -6.72 -30.64
CA LYS A 188 -13.30 -7.47 -31.87
C LYS A 188 -13.97 -6.50 -32.84
N GLU A 189 -13.21 -6.05 -33.85
CA GLU A 189 -13.71 -5.39 -35.02
C GLU A 189 -14.58 -6.34 -35.83
#